data_8ccdf821fc178792114ac21c0677019f
#
_entry.id   8ccdf821fc178792114ac21c0677019f
#
_cell.length_a   1.000
_cell.length_b   1.000
_cell.length_c   1.000
_cell.angle_alpha   90.00
_cell.angle_beta   90.00
_cell.angle_gamma   90.00
#
_symmetry.space_group_name_H-M   'P 1'
#
loop_
_entity.id
_entity.type
_entity.pdbx_description
1 polymer ?
#
loop_
_entity_poly.entity_id
_entity_poly.type
_entity_poly.pdbx_seq_one_letter_code
_entity_poly.pdbx_strand_id
1 'polypeptide(L)'
;MEVTVAKSAGFCFGVKRAVDTVYREIESGEKPVYTFGPIIHNEQVVEDLENRGVQVIHSEDELEGLSGGTVVIRSHGVSRDVCEKIEARGMKIVDATCPFVKKIHRIVDEEGRKGRHVVIIGSVDHPEVQGIMGWASGPVTVMHTAEEAESFVPENGKPISIVAQTTFNYNKFKDLVEIFLKKSYDSTVLKTICNATEERQTEARAIARKVDAMFVVGGRHSSNTQKLYEICKEECKNTYFIETLVDLESKPFQSFGRVGITAGASTPNKIIEEVQKMSEMSFEQMLDESFKTIRNGEVVEGTVIDVKDDQIILNIGYKADGILTKNEYSNDSSIDLHTVAQPGDKMEVKVLKVNDGEGQVLLTYKRLAAEIGRAHV
;
A
#
# COMPACT_ATOMS: atom_id res chain seq x y z
N MET A 1 15.77 -17.94 10.11
CA MET A 1 15.95 -16.46 10.03
C MET A 1 15.22 -15.82 11.21
N GLU A 2 15.82 -14.84 11.87
CA GLU A 2 15.17 -14.08 12.96
C GLU A 2 14.46 -12.85 12.36
N VAL A 3 13.17 -12.69 12.61
CA VAL A 3 12.36 -11.57 12.10
C VAL A 3 11.92 -10.69 13.25
N THR A 4 12.17 -9.41 13.15
CA THR A 4 11.75 -8.39 14.13
C THR A 4 10.78 -7.40 13.47
N VAL A 5 9.52 -7.41 13.87
CA VAL A 5 8.51 -6.46 13.39
C VAL A 5 8.43 -5.26 14.33
N ALA A 6 8.45 -4.04 13.79
CA ALA A 6 8.25 -2.83 14.56
C ALA A 6 6.85 -2.80 15.18
N LYS A 7 6.76 -2.48 16.47
CA LYS A 7 5.47 -2.39 17.20
C LYS A 7 4.59 -1.27 16.68
N SER A 8 5.19 -0.21 16.17
CA SER A 8 4.51 0.94 15.57
C SER A 8 4.11 0.72 14.11
N ALA A 9 4.45 -0.44 13.48
CA ALA A 9 4.08 -0.73 12.10
C ALA A 9 2.56 -0.75 11.90
N GLY A 10 2.09 -0.25 10.75
CA GLY A 10 0.67 -0.29 10.37
C GLY A 10 -0.11 1.00 10.66
N PHE A 11 -1.44 0.91 10.56
CA PHE A 11 -2.31 2.07 10.66
C PHE A 11 -2.08 2.89 11.94
N CYS A 12 -1.85 4.20 11.76
CA CYS A 12 -1.93 5.12 12.90
C CYS A 12 -3.40 5.44 13.21
N PHE A 13 -3.63 6.06 14.39
CA PHE A 13 -4.97 6.48 14.82
C PHE A 13 -5.69 7.33 13.76
N GLY A 14 -5.01 8.32 13.16
CA GLY A 14 -5.62 9.23 12.20
C GLY A 14 -6.04 8.53 10.92
N VAL A 15 -5.21 7.62 10.40
CA VAL A 15 -5.50 6.79 9.22
C VAL A 15 -6.65 5.83 9.50
N LYS A 16 -6.58 5.07 10.59
CA LYS A 16 -7.66 4.15 10.97
C LYS A 16 -8.99 4.88 11.06
N ARG A 17 -9.03 6.01 11.76
CA ARG A 17 -10.24 6.83 11.90
C ARG A 17 -10.79 7.27 10.54
N ALA A 18 -9.93 7.69 9.61
CA ALA A 18 -10.38 8.14 8.29
C ALA A 18 -10.99 7.00 7.48
N VAL A 19 -10.36 5.84 7.45
CA VAL A 19 -10.85 4.64 6.77
C VAL A 19 -12.18 4.17 7.39
N ASP A 20 -12.24 4.02 8.72
CA ASP A 20 -13.46 3.64 9.44
C ASP A 20 -14.62 4.63 9.19
N THR A 21 -14.31 5.91 8.96
CA THR A 21 -15.31 6.93 8.63
C THR A 21 -15.92 6.68 7.25
N VAL A 22 -15.11 6.37 6.23
CA VAL A 22 -15.64 6.06 4.90
C VAL A 22 -16.52 4.81 4.92
N TYR A 23 -16.10 3.73 5.59
CA TYR A 23 -16.91 2.53 5.72
C TYR A 23 -18.28 2.82 6.38
N ARG A 24 -18.31 3.66 7.41
CA ARG A 24 -19.55 4.09 8.06
C ARG A 24 -20.47 4.86 7.10
N GLU A 25 -19.92 5.78 6.31
CA GLU A 25 -20.71 6.52 5.32
C GLU A 25 -21.17 5.63 4.15
N ILE A 26 -20.44 4.58 3.80
CA ILE A 26 -20.89 3.54 2.87
C ILE A 26 -22.16 2.85 3.39
N GLU A 27 -22.24 2.56 4.69
CA GLU A 27 -23.35 1.84 5.30
C GLU A 27 -24.58 2.73 5.56
N SER A 28 -24.36 3.94 6.08
CA SER A 28 -25.41 4.81 6.62
C SER A 28 -25.44 6.22 6.07
N GLY A 29 -24.45 6.60 5.24
CA GLY A 29 -24.35 7.94 4.66
C GLY A 29 -25.35 8.21 3.55
N GLU A 30 -25.54 9.49 3.25
CA GLU A 30 -26.30 9.95 2.09
C GLU A 30 -25.53 9.66 0.80
N LYS A 31 -26.19 9.02 -0.15
CA LYS A 31 -25.55 8.57 -1.41
C LYS A 31 -25.71 9.61 -2.51
N PRO A 32 -24.77 9.65 -3.46
CA PRO A 32 -23.50 8.86 -3.50
C PRO A 32 -22.47 9.31 -2.46
N VAL A 33 -21.52 8.42 -2.16
CA VAL A 33 -20.39 8.72 -1.24
C VAL A 33 -19.14 9.00 -2.06
N TYR A 34 -18.52 10.11 -1.78
CA TYR A 34 -17.26 10.55 -2.41
C TYR A 34 -16.15 10.69 -1.37
N THR A 35 -14.90 10.59 -1.82
CA THR A 35 -13.75 11.11 -1.07
C THR A 35 -13.07 12.22 -1.88
N PHE A 36 -12.63 13.30 -1.24
CA PHE A 36 -11.83 14.32 -1.92
C PHE A 36 -10.35 13.94 -1.86
N GLY A 37 -9.84 13.41 -2.96
CA GLY A 37 -8.60 12.68 -3.08
C GLY A 37 -8.66 11.29 -2.43
N PRO A 38 -7.64 10.43 -2.63
CA PRO A 38 -7.54 9.14 -1.95
C PRO A 38 -7.60 9.34 -0.43
N ILE A 39 -8.43 8.55 0.27
CA ILE A 39 -8.65 8.70 1.73
C ILE A 39 -7.33 8.57 2.51
N ILE A 40 -6.44 7.71 2.01
CA ILE A 40 -5.07 7.47 2.47
C ILE A 40 -4.20 7.11 1.27
N HIS A 41 -2.87 7.19 1.41
CA HIS A 41 -1.92 6.73 0.39
C HIS A 41 -1.69 5.21 0.50
N ASN A 42 -2.70 4.43 0.10
CA ASN A 42 -2.63 2.98 -0.05
C ASN A 42 -3.65 2.55 -1.13
N GLU A 43 -3.14 2.06 -2.26
CA GLU A 43 -3.93 1.73 -3.44
C GLU A 43 -4.93 0.61 -3.17
N GLN A 44 -4.55 -0.44 -2.45
CA GLN A 44 -5.44 -1.57 -2.13
C GLN A 44 -6.66 -1.13 -1.30
N VAL A 45 -6.47 -0.19 -0.36
CA VAL A 45 -7.58 0.36 0.43
C VAL A 45 -8.49 1.24 -0.43
N VAL A 46 -7.91 2.04 -1.33
CA VAL A 46 -8.69 2.89 -2.25
C VAL A 46 -9.52 2.02 -3.18
N GLU A 47 -8.93 1.00 -3.79
CA GLU A 47 -9.60 0.04 -4.67
C GLU A 47 -10.75 -0.71 -3.97
N ASP A 48 -10.56 -1.17 -2.72
CA ASP A 48 -11.66 -1.80 -1.94
C ASP A 48 -12.82 -0.84 -1.73
N LEU A 49 -12.55 0.44 -1.43
CA LEU A 49 -13.59 1.46 -1.26
C LEU A 49 -14.32 1.76 -2.58
N GLU A 50 -13.60 1.85 -3.71
CA GLU A 50 -14.18 2.05 -5.05
C GLU A 50 -15.06 0.87 -5.45
N ASN A 51 -14.62 -0.37 -5.19
CA ASN A 51 -15.41 -1.58 -5.39
C ASN A 51 -16.69 -1.61 -4.55
N ARG A 52 -16.76 -0.85 -3.45
CA ARG A 52 -17.96 -0.64 -2.62
C ARG A 52 -18.79 0.57 -3.03
N GLY A 53 -18.46 1.21 -4.16
CA GLY A 53 -19.20 2.31 -4.75
C GLY A 53 -18.83 3.70 -4.25
N VAL A 54 -17.68 3.87 -3.58
CA VAL A 54 -17.11 5.19 -3.29
C VAL A 54 -16.45 5.74 -4.55
N GLN A 55 -16.61 7.03 -4.81
CA GLN A 55 -15.98 7.69 -5.94
C GLN A 55 -14.92 8.67 -5.42
N VAL A 56 -13.72 8.62 -6.01
CA VAL A 56 -12.64 9.53 -5.64
C VAL A 56 -12.69 10.78 -6.52
N ILE A 57 -12.80 11.96 -5.92
CA ILE A 57 -12.72 13.26 -6.59
C ILE A 57 -11.25 13.69 -6.57
N HIS A 58 -10.60 13.76 -7.72
CA HIS A 58 -9.16 14.04 -7.79
C HIS A 58 -8.83 15.53 -7.86
N SER A 59 -9.74 16.37 -8.33
CA SER A 59 -9.53 17.81 -8.50
C SER A 59 -10.77 18.63 -8.16
N GLU A 60 -10.59 19.93 -8.02
CA GLU A 60 -11.70 20.84 -7.79
C GLU A 60 -12.61 20.95 -9.03
N ASP A 61 -12.07 20.78 -10.23
CA ASP A 61 -12.83 20.82 -11.48
C ASP A 61 -13.86 19.67 -11.54
N GLU A 62 -13.51 18.50 -10.99
CA GLU A 62 -14.44 17.36 -10.92
C GLU A 62 -15.64 17.64 -10.02
N LEU A 63 -15.54 18.56 -9.06
CA LEU A 63 -16.68 19.00 -8.25
C LEU A 63 -17.73 19.73 -9.09
N GLU A 64 -17.38 20.33 -10.22
CA GLU A 64 -18.30 21.18 -11.00
C GLU A 64 -19.49 20.40 -11.55
N GLY A 65 -19.32 19.10 -11.84
CA GLY A 65 -20.37 18.21 -12.33
C GLY A 65 -21.18 17.49 -11.26
N LEU A 66 -20.82 17.64 -9.98
CA LEU A 66 -21.41 16.89 -8.88
C LEU A 66 -22.41 17.72 -8.07
N SER A 67 -23.43 17.07 -7.53
CA SER A 67 -24.41 17.67 -6.62
C SER A 67 -25.03 16.61 -5.71
N GLY A 68 -25.25 16.99 -4.44
CA GLY A 68 -25.80 16.06 -3.42
C GLY A 68 -24.85 14.94 -3.01
N GLY A 69 -25.27 14.10 -2.09
CA GLY A 69 -24.46 13.04 -1.52
C GLY A 69 -23.48 13.51 -0.42
N THR A 70 -22.59 12.63 -0.03
CA THR A 70 -21.63 12.84 1.07
C THR A 70 -20.21 12.87 0.55
N VAL A 71 -19.44 13.92 0.86
CA VAL A 71 -18.00 14.00 0.59
C VAL A 71 -17.24 13.79 1.89
N VAL A 72 -16.44 12.73 1.96
CA VAL A 72 -15.54 12.48 3.08
C VAL A 72 -14.19 13.14 2.80
N ILE A 73 -13.79 14.07 3.64
CA ILE A 73 -12.47 14.73 3.55
C ILE A 73 -11.40 13.75 4.03
N ARG A 74 -10.39 13.54 3.21
CA ARG A 74 -9.26 12.61 3.48
C ARG A 74 -8.50 12.96 4.76
N SER A 75 -7.69 12.01 5.26
CA SER A 75 -6.90 12.16 6.49
C SER A 75 -5.91 13.35 6.47
N HIS A 76 -5.46 13.76 5.29
CA HIS A 76 -4.53 14.89 5.07
C HIS A 76 -5.20 16.27 5.18
N GLY A 77 -6.53 16.31 5.20
CA GLY A 77 -7.29 17.54 5.09
C GLY A 77 -7.30 18.14 3.68
N VAL A 78 -8.00 19.26 3.56
CA VAL A 78 -8.09 20.09 2.36
C VAL A 78 -8.06 21.55 2.77
N SER A 79 -7.93 22.47 1.80
CA SER A 79 -8.02 23.92 2.02
C SER A 79 -9.43 24.34 2.47
N ARG A 80 -9.55 25.54 3.03
CA ARG A 80 -10.85 26.16 3.37
C ARG A 80 -11.72 26.33 2.13
N ASP A 81 -11.15 26.81 1.02
CA ASP A 81 -11.86 27.03 -0.24
C ASP A 81 -12.49 25.75 -0.80
N VAL A 82 -11.82 24.62 -0.68
CA VAL A 82 -12.38 23.31 -1.09
C VAL A 82 -13.61 22.97 -0.25
N CYS A 83 -13.56 23.17 1.06
CA CYS A 83 -14.72 22.94 1.92
C CYS A 83 -15.91 23.84 1.51
N GLU A 84 -15.67 25.13 1.29
CA GLU A 84 -16.69 26.10 0.86
C GLU A 84 -17.30 25.72 -0.50
N LYS A 85 -16.48 25.26 -1.44
CA LYS A 85 -16.95 24.79 -2.76
C LYS A 85 -17.84 23.55 -2.66
N ILE A 86 -17.51 22.59 -1.79
CA ILE A 86 -18.32 21.41 -1.55
C ILE A 86 -19.67 21.79 -0.94
N GLU A 87 -19.67 22.65 0.10
CA GLU A 87 -20.90 23.13 0.77
C GLU A 87 -21.79 23.92 -0.18
N ALA A 88 -21.21 24.78 -1.01
CA ALA A 88 -21.96 25.57 -2.01
C ALA A 88 -22.71 24.71 -3.03
N ARG A 89 -22.33 23.43 -3.22
CA ARG A 89 -23.01 22.47 -4.08
C ARG A 89 -24.08 21.65 -3.35
N GLY A 90 -24.37 21.96 -2.10
CA GLY A 90 -25.35 21.24 -1.30
C GLY A 90 -24.92 19.82 -0.94
N MET A 91 -23.60 19.51 -1.00
CA MET A 91 -23.07 18.22 -0.61
C MET A 91 -22.75 18.22 0.89
N LYS A 92 -23.03 17.09 1.56
CA LYS A 92 -22.70 16.91 2.98
C LYS A 92 -21.20 16.66 3.15
N ILE A 93 -20.54 17.45 3.99
CA ILE A 93 -19.14 17.19 4.37
C ILE A 93 -19.08 16.29 5.60
N VAL A 94 -18.30 15.22 5.50
CA VAL A 94 -17.85 14.40 6.64
C VAL A 94 -16.34 14.54 6.76
N ASP A 95 -15.90 15.27 7.77
CA ASP A 95 -14.49 15.63 7.92
C ASP A 95 -13.70 14.53 8.66
N ALA A 96 -12.98 13.71 7.89
CA ALA A 96 -12.08 12.68 8.41
C ALA A 96 -10.62 13.15 8.55
N THR A 97 -10.36 14.45 8.40
CA THR A 97 -9.02 15.03 8.62
C THR A 97 -8.46 14.63 9.98
N CYS A 98 -7.21 14.17 9.98
CA CYS A 98 -6.52 13.78 11.20
C CYS A 98 -6.51 14.94 12.24
N PRO A 99 -6.82 14.71 13.52
CA PRO A 99 -6.82 15.75 14.53
C PRO A 99 -5.49 16.50 14.66
N PHE A 100 -4.35 15.84 14.39
CA PHE A 100 -3.04 16.48 14.37
C PHE A 100 -2.92 17.49 13.21
N VAL A 101 -3.44 17.14 12.02
CA VAL A 101 -3.49 18.07 10.87
C VAL A 101 -4.43 19.23 11.14
N LYS A 102 -5.64 18.96 11.70
CA LYS A 102 -6.58 20.03 12.10
C LYS A 102 -5.96 21.00 13.12
N LYS A 103 -5.10 20.51 14.00
CA LYS A 103 -4.36 21.37 14.93
C LYS A 103 -3.45 22.32 14.17
N ILE A 104 -2.77 21.86 13.10
CA ILE A 104 -1.90 22.71 12.29
C ILE A 104 -2.74 23.76 11.53
N HIS A 105 -3.88 23.39 10.96
CA HIS A 105 -4.79 24.32 10.30
C HIS A 105 -5.15 25.49 11.23
N ARG A 106 -5.49 25.20 12.50
CA ARG A 106 -5.79 26.25 13.49
C ARG A 106 -4.57 27.10 13.83
N ILE A 107 -3.41 26.48 14.00
CA ILE A 107 -2.16 27.18 14.30
C ILE A 107 -1.83 28.19 13.19
N VAL A 108 -1.85 27.77 11.92
CA VAL A 108 -1.46 28.66 10.81
C VAL A 108 -2.46 29.81 10.62
N ASP A 109 -3.74 29.58 10.86
CA ASP A 109 -4.77 30.62 10.87
C ASP A 109 -4.53 31.64 12.02
N GLU A 110 -4.34 31.14 13.25
CA GLU A 110 -4.10 31.98 14.42
C GLU A 110 -2.81 32.81 14.31
N GLU A 111 -1.70 32.19 13.89
CA GLU A 111 -0.42 32.87 13.74
C GLU A 111 -0.44 33.90 12.60
N GLY A 112 -1.11 33.58 11.51
CA GLY A 112 -1.33 34.53 10.40
C GLY A 112 -2.15 35.73 10.85
N ARG A 113 -3.23 35.56 11.61
CA ARG A 113 -4.03 36.66 12.20
C ARG A 113 -3.25 37.53 13.18
N LYS A 114 -2.24 36.99 13.86
CA LYS A 114 -1.30 37.77 14.69
C LYS A 114 -0.31 38.59 13.87
N GLY A 115 -0.38 38.50 12.53
CA GLY A 115 0.52 39.21 11.62
C GLY A 115 1.89 38.55 11.45
N ARG A 116 2.06 37.31 11.88
CA ARG A 116 3.31 36.54 11.72
C ARG A 116 3.41 35.93 10.32
N HIS A 117 4.62 35.77 9.82
CA HIS A 117 4.88 35.01 8.61
C HIS A 117 4.99 33.51 8.96
N VAL A 118 4.11 32.68 8.43
CA VAL A 118 4.13 31.24 8.69
C VAL A 118 5.11 30.52 7.76
N VAL A 119 6.04 29.78 8.34
CA VAL A 119 6.96 28.89 7.63
C VAL A 119 6.50 27.46 7.82
N ILE A 120 6.19 26.77 6.73
CA ILE A 120 5.80 25.36 6.73
C ILE A 120 6.97 24.52 6.24
N ILE A 121 7.52 23.68 7.10
CA ILE A 121 8.57 22.73 6.73
C ILE A 121 7.91 21.45 6.22
N GLY A 122 7.97 21.22 4.90
CA GLY A 122 7.29 20.11 4.23
C GLY A 122 7.43 20.16 2.72
N SER A 123 6.83 19.22 1.99
CA SER A 123 6.79 19.21 0.53
C SER A 123 5.60 20.02 0.03
N VAL A 124 5.84 21.03 -0.82
CA VAL A 124 4.80 21.91 -1.36
C VAL A 124 3.71 21.15 -2.13
N ASP A 125 4.09 20.07 -2.83
CA ASP A 125 3.15 19.26 -3.63
C ASP A 125 2.37 18.25 -2.79
N HIS A 126 2.68 18.11 -1.49
CA HIS A 126 2.00 17.16 -0.64
C HIS A 126 0.61 17.66 -0.24
N PRO A 127 -0.45 16.83 -0.35
CA PRO A 127 -1.82 17.22 -0.05
C PRO A 127 -2.04 17.84 1.34
N GLU A 128 -1.32 17.34 2.36
CA GLU A 128 -1.38 17.89 3.73
C GLU A 128 -0.87 19.33 3.76
N VAL A 129 0.26 19.61 3.08
CA VAL A 129 0.88 20.94 3.04
C VAL A 129 0.00 21.92 2.26
N GLN A 130 -0.56 21.50 1.13
CA GLN A 130 -1.53 22.30 0.37
C GLN A 130 -2.76 22.66 1.21
N GLY A 131 -3.29 21.67 1.95
CA GLY A 131 -4.38 21.90 2.91
C GLY A 131 -3.99 22.94 3.96
N ILE A 132 -2.82 22.79 4.60
CA ILE A 132 -2.32 23.71 5.64
C ILE A 132 -2.17 25.13 5.08
N MET A 133 -1.58 25.28 3.86
CA MET A 133 -1.45 26.59 3.20
C MET A 133 -2.80 27.28 3.02
N GLY A 134 -3.83 26.55 2.59
CA GLY A 134 -5.17 27.07 2.37
C GLY A 134 -5.93 27.48 3.64
N TRP A 135 -5.38 27.20 4.83
CA TRP A 135 -5.91 27.68 6.10
C TRP A 135 -5.16 28.90 6.67
N ALA A 136 -4.02 29.28 6.07
CA ALA A 136 -3.24 30.39 6.57
C ALA A 136 -3.94 31.74 6.33
N SER A 137 -4.06 32.58 7.36
CA SER A 137 -4.65 33.93 7.28
C SER A 137 -3.60 35.03 7.13
N GLY A 138 -2.38 34.69 6.70
CA GLY A 138 -1.25 35.61 6.53
C GLY A 138 -0.24 35.11 5.51
N PRO A 139 0.92 35.74 5.39
CA PRO A 139 1.98 35.28 4.50
C PRO A 139 2.46 33.90 4.92
N VAL A 140 2.65 33.02 3.94
CA VAL A 140 3.09 31.64 4.14
C VAL A 140 4.20 31.30 3.15
N THR A 141 5.23 30.60 3.63
CA THR A 141 6.29 30.03 2.79
C THR A 141 6.48 28.57 3.15
N VAL A 142 6.53 27.72 2.13
CA VAL A 142 6.85 26.29 2.28
C VAL A 142 8.30 26.07 1.92
N MET A 143 8.99 25.20 2.67
CA MET A 143 10.36 24.80 2.38
C MET A 143 10.67 23.43 2.95
N HIS A 144 11.70 22.78 2.41
CA HIS A 144 12.11 21.44 2.85
C HIS A 144 13.62 21.21 2.82
N THR A 145 14.42 22.18 2.35
CA THR A 145 15.89 22.08 2.26
C THR A 145 16.60 23.13 3.12
N ALA A 146 17.86 22.90 3.41
CA ALA A 146 18.70 23.83 4.14
C ALA A 146 18.95 25.12 3.32
N GLU A 147 19.17 24.98 2.01
CA GLU A 147 19.39 26.10 1.09
C GLU A 147 18.21 27.04 1.05
N GLU A 148 16.97 26.51 1.03
CA GLU A 148 15.76 27.32 1.10
C GLU A 148 15.65 28.06 2.44
N ALA A 149 15.97 27.40 3.56
CA ALA A 149 15.97 28.02 4.89
C ALA A 149 17.07 29.09 5.00
N GLU A 150 18.24 28.88 4.42
CA GLU A 150 19.35 29.84 4.39
C GLU A 150 19.01 31.08 3.54
N SER A 151 18.32 30.91 2.42
CA SER A 151 17.93 32.02 1.53
C SER A 151 16.69 32.75 2.00
N PHE A 152 15.91 32.20 2.91
CA PHE A 152 14.65 32.76 3.37
C PHE A 152 14.82 34.10 4.08
N VAL A 153 13.94 35.03 3.71
CA VAL A 153 13.78 36.35 4.37
C VAL A 153 12.29 36.55 4.66
N PRO A 154 11.89 36.86 5.92
CA PRO A 154 10.50 37.05 6.25
C PRO A 154 9.96 38.31 5.58
N GLU A 155 8.72 38.26 5.13
CA GLU A 155 8.04 39.42 4.50
C GLU A 155 8.03 40.62 5.45
N ASN A 156 8.55 41.74 5.00
CA ASN A 156 8.62 43.04 5.75
C ASN A 156 9.23 42.90 7.16
N GLY A 157 10.14 41.92 7.38
CA GLY A 157 10.75 41.69 8.70
C GLY A 157 9.79 41.19 9.75
N LYS A 158 8.65 40.65 9.37
CA LYS A 158 7.64 40.08 10.30
C LYS A 158 8.24 39.00 11.18
N PRO A 159 7.75 38.85 12.42
CA PRO A 159 8.01 37.67 13.22
C PRO A 159 7.56 36.42 12.49
N ILE A 160 8.27 35.30 12.68
CA ILE A 160 7.96 34.03 12.01
C ILE A 160 7.40 32.98 12.96
N SER A 161 6.51 32.13 12.46
CA SER A 161 6.03 30.94 13.15
C SER A 161 6.33 29.71 12.30
N ILE A 162 7.08 28.79 12.85
CA ILE A 162 7.56 27.61 12.14
C ILE A 162 6.72 26.40 12.53
N VAL A 163 6.09 25.75 11.54
CA VAL A 163 5.37 24.48 11.66
C VAL A 163 5.97 23.46 10.71
N ALA A 164 5.68 22.18 10.89
CA ALA A 164 6.11 21.13 9.99
C ALA A 164 4.93 20.26 9.56
N GLN A 165 5.04 19.67 8.37
CA GLN A 165 4.22 18.56 7.93
C GLN A 165 4.28 17.42 8.96
N THR A 166 3.15 16.79 9.28
CA THR A 166 3.07 15.79 10.37
C THR A 166 3.98 14.58 10.19
N THR A 167 4.34 14.25 8.93
CA THR A 167 5.19 13.12 8.56
C THR A 167 6.64 13.50 8.24
N PHE A 168 7.05 14.74 8.48
CA PHE A 168 8.40 15.20 8.16
C PHE A 168 9.46 14.46 8.98
N ASN A 169 10.69 14.37 8.46
CA ASN A 169 11.82 13.76 9.18
C ASN A 169 12.21 14.64 10.37
N TYR A 170 12.15 14.06 11.56
CA TYR A 170 12.35 14.78 12.81
C TYR A 170 13.76 15.38 12.95
N ASN A 171 14.81 14.67 12.52
CA ASN A 171 16.17 15.17 12.57
C ASN A 171 16.39 16.31 11.56
N LYS A 172 15.94 16.13 10.31
CA LYS A 172 15.99 17.20 9.29
C LYS A 172 15.23 18.46 9.74
N PHE A 173 14.10 18.29 10.46
CA PHE A 173 13.37 19.42 11.05
C PHE A 173 14.21 20.19 12.05
N LYS A 174 14.91 19.51 12.95
CA LYS A 174 15.81 20.14 13.91
C LYS A 174 16.92 20.94 13.21
N ASP A 175 17.56 20.34 12.22
CA ASP A 175 18.64 20.98 11.45
C ASP A 175 18.15 22.29 10.79
N LEU A 176 16.94 22.26 10.18
CA LEU A 176 16.33 23.44 9.58
C LEU A 176 15.98 24.51 10.60
N VAL A 177 15.43 24.12 11.76
CA VAL A 177 15.14 25.06 12.85
C VAL A 177 16.41 25.75 13.36
N GLU A 178 17.54 25.02 13.48
CA GLU A 178 18.81 25.62 13.87
C GLU A 178 19.28 26.74 12.94
N ILE A 179 19.02 26.61 11.63
CA ILE A 179 19.33 27.67 10.64
C ILE A 179 18.55 28.94 10.99
N PHE A 180 17.23 28.83 11.27
CA PHE A 180 16.41 29.99 11.65
C PHE A 180 16.85 30.64 12.96
N LEU A 181 17.24 29.83 13.95
CA LEU A 181 17.75 30.35 15.23
C LEU A 181 19.05 31.13 15.05
N LYS A 182 19.94 30.69 14.16
CA LYS A 182 21.19 31.41 13.82
C LYS A 182 20.94 32.74 13.12
N LYS A 183 19.83 32.89 12.40
CA LYS A 183 19.46 34.12 11.67
C LYS A 183 18.90 35.21 12.60
N SER A 184 18.71 34.92 13.88
CA SER A 184 18.21 35.88 14.88
C SER A 184 16.85 36.51 14.53
N TYR A 185 16.01 35.81 13.77
CA TYR A 185 14.62 36.24 13.58
C TYR A 185 13.80 36.04 14.87
N ASP A 186 12.82 36.94 15.09
CA ASP A 186 11.79 36.70 16.09
C ASP A 186 10.96 35.48 15.65
N SER A 187 11.39 34.29 16.12
CA SER A 187 10.85 33.02 15.67
C SER A 187 10.19 32.25 16.78
N THR A 188 9.01 31.68 16.48
CA THR A 188 8.30 30.71 17.33
C THR A 188 8.27 29.36 16.62
N VAL A 189 8.85 28.34 17.23
CA VAL A 189 8.85 26.97 16.71
C VAL A 189 7.71 26.19 17.38
N LEU A 190 6.80 25.67 16.57
CA LEU A 190 5.63 24.91 17.03
C LEU A 190 5.80 23.44 16.68
N LYS A 191 5.82 22.58 17.69
CA LYS A 191 5.97 21.12 17.48
C LYS A 191 4.69 20.55 16.87
N THR A 192 4.75 20.27 15.55
CA THR A 192 3.62 19.77 14.77
C THR A 192 3.87 18.41 14.12
N ILE A 193 5.10 17.91 14.12
CA ILE A 193 5.38 16.51 13.76
C ILE A 193 4.60 15.62 14.73
N CYS A 194 3.86 14.67 14.19
CA CYS A 194 3.00 13.78 14.94
C CYS A 194 3.82 12.79 15.79
N ASN A 195 3.39 12.53 17.04
CA ASN A 195 4.08 11.59 17.92
C ASN A 195 4.19 10.19 17.30
N ALA A 196 3.15 9.72 16.60
CA ALA A 196 3.20 8.44 15.91
C ALA A 196 4.27 8.40 14.79
N THR A 197 4.59 9.54 14.18
CA THR A 197 5.70 9.67 13.24
C THR A 197 7.05 9.58 13.95
N GLU A 198 7.21 10.31 15.05
CA GLU A 198 8.44 10.33 15.86
C GLU A 198 8.76 8.94 16.42
N GLU A 199 7.75 8.25 16.97
CA GLU A 199 7.88 6.88 17.48
C GLU A 199 8.31 5.90 16.38
N ARG A 200 7.66 5.93 15.21
CA ARG A 200 8.02 5.07 14.08
C ARG A 200 9.44 5.31 13.59
N GLN A 201 9.81 6.56 13.42
CA GLN A 201 11.15 6.91 12.95
C GLN A 201 12.23 6.45 13.94
N THR A 202 11.98 6.63 15.24
CA THR A 202 12.89 6.21 16.31
C THR A 202 13.01 4.69 16.37
N GLU A 203 11.88 3.99 16.34
CA GLU A 203 11.86 2.52 16.40
C GLU A 203 12.48 1.90 15.15
N ALA A 204 12.11 2.38 13.96
CA ALA A 204 12.66 1.89 12.69
C ALA A 204 14.19 2.04 12.64
N ARG A 205 14.72 3.20 13.08
CA ARG A 205 16.18 3.43 13.21
C ARG A 205 16.81 2.46 14.18
N ALA A 206 16.21 2.21 15.33
CA ALA A 206 16.73 1.31 16.35
C ALA A 206 16.77 -0.15 15.89
N ILE A 207 15.78 -0.59 15.09
CA ILE A 207 15.76 -1.92 14.49
C ILE A 207 16.80 -2.02 13.38
N ALA A 208 16.85 -1.04 12.46
CA ALA A 208 17.76 -1.02 11.32
C ALA A 208 19.24 -1.18 11.71
N ARG A 209 19.63 -0.65 12.88
CA ARG A 209 20.98 -0.80 13.45
C ARG A 209 21.33 -2.22 13.90
N LYS A 210 20.35 -3.09 14.07
CA LYS A 210 20.53 -4.42 14.70
C LYS A 210 20.33 -5.59 13.74
N VAL A 211 19.88 -5.32 12.52
CA VAL A 211 19.49 -6.34 11.54
C VAL A 211 20.39 -6.31 10.31
N ASP A 212 20.38 -7.39 9.55
CA ASP A 212 21.18 -7.55 8.34
C ASP A 212 20.43 -6.99 7.11
N ALA A 213 19.09 -6.95 7.18
CA ALA A 213 18.24 -6.32 6.18
C ALA A 213 16.98 -5.67 6.81
N MET A 214 16.47 -4.62 6.18
CA MET A 214 15.23 -3.92 6.56
C MET A 214 14.21 -3.96 5.44
N PHE A 215 12.99 -4.34 5.76
CA PHE A 215 11.83 -4.23 4.88
C PHE A 215 10.93 -3.08 5.37
N VAL A 216 10.73 -2.11 4.49
CA VAL A 216 9.86 -0.96 4.75
C VAL A 216 8.61 -1.14 3.91
N VAL A 217 7.51 -1.52 4.57
CA VAL A 217 6.26 -1.92 3.92
C VAL A 217 5.31 -0.74 3.78
N GLY A 218 4.74 -0.56 2.58
CA GLY A 218 3.70 0.45 2.32
C GLY A 218 3.78 1.09 0.95
N GLY A 219 2.82 1.98 0.64
CA GLY A 219 2.70 2.62 -0.66
C GLY A 219 3.84 3.59 -0.96
N ARG A 220 4.29 3.61 -2.21
CA ARG A 220 5.40 4.49 -2.69
C ARG A 220 5.04 5.97 -2.62
N HIS A 221 3.75 6.31 -2.70
CA HIS A 221 3.25 7.68 -2.60
C HIS A 221 3.03 8.15 -1.15
N SER A 222 3.25 7.27 -0.15
CA SER A 222 3.14 7.62 1.26
C SER A 222 4.40 8.34 1.75
N SER A 223 4.28 9.62 2.08
CA SER A 223 5.37 10.42 2.67
C SER A 223 5.96 9.77 3.92
N ASN A 224 5.13 9.22 4.82
CA ASN A 224 5.61 8.52 6.00
C ASN A 224 6.44 7.29 5.65
N THR A 225 6.01 6.48 4.67
CA THR A 225 6.76 5.28 4.24
C THR A 225 8.10 5.64 3.61
N GLN A 226 8.11 6.68 2.76
CA GLN A 226 9.35 7.18 2.15
C GLN A 226 10.36 7.65 3.22
N LYS A 227 9.90 8.39 4.24
CA LYS A 227 10.77 8.85 5.33
C LYS A 227 11.31 7.70 6.18
N LEU A 228 10.51 6.66 6.43
CA LEU A 228 11.00 5.45 7.09
C LEU A 228 12.06 4.74 6.24
N TYR A 229 11.84 4.64 4.94
CA TYR A 229 12.83 4.05 4.02
C TYR A 229 14.15 4.82 4.04
N GLU A 230 14.12 6.16 3.93
CA GLU A 230 15.31 7.01 4.02
C GLU A 230 16.08 6.73 5.32
N ILE A 231 15.39 6.77 6.46
CA ILE A 231 15.98 6.55 7.80
C ILE A 231 16.56 5.15 7.95
N CYS A 232 15.85 4.13 7.50
CA CYS A 232 16.36 2.75 7.56
C CYS A 232 17.60 2.57 6.66
N LYS A 233 17.59 3.21 5.47
CA LYS A 233 18.71 3.15 4.52
C LYS A 233 19.99 3.80 5.02
N GLU A 234 19.86 4.84 5.85
CA GLU A 234 21.01 5.46 6.55
C GLU A 234 21.72 4.48 7.49
N GLU A 235 20.96 3.60 8.17
CA GLU A 235 21.46 2.70 9.21
C GLU A 235 21.71 1.26 8.72
N CYS A 236 20.96 0.80 7.71
CA CYS A 236 21.06 -0.55 7.15
C CYS A 236 21.19 -0.50 5.62
N LYS A 237 22.35 -0.92 5.11
CA LYS A 237 22.64 -0.90 3.67
C LYS A 237 21.63 -1.72 2.84
N ASN A 238 21.16 -2.85 3.38
CA ASN A 238 20.21 -3.75 2.74
C ASN A 238 18.77 -3.35 3.12
N THR A 239 18.36 -2.14 2.80
CA THR A 239 16.99 -1.67 3.03
C THR A 239 16.21 -1.76 1.73
N TYR A 240 15.04 -2.39 1.79
CA TYR A 240 14.15 -2.64 0.66
C TYR A 240 12.78 -2.02 0.91
N PHE A 241 12.23 -1.40 -0.13
CA PHE A 241 10.87 -0.89 -0.14
C PHE A 241 9.95 -2.00 -0.64
N ILE A 242 8.91 -2.33 0.12
CA ILE A 242 7.97 -3.42 -0.16
C ILE A 242 6.56 -2.83 -0.22
N GLU A 243 5.98 -2.80 -1.39
CA GLU A 243 4.59 -2.36 -1.58
C GLU A 243 3.65 -3.55 -1.66
N THR A 244 4.11 -4.63 -2.31
CA THR A 244 3.39 -5.90 -2.47
C THR A 244 4.29 -7.09 -2.14
N LEU A 245 3.71 -8.28 -1.99
CA LEU A 245 4.49 -9.51 -1.80
C LEU A 245 5.43 -9.82 -2.97
N VAL A 246 5.03 -9.45 -4.20
CA VAL A 246 5.87 -9.62 -5.40
C VAL A 246 7.20 -8.85 -5.28
N ASP A 247 7.16 -7.67 -4.64
CA ASP A 247 8.39 -6.92 -4.37
C ASP A 247 9.34 -7.69 -3.45
N LEU A 248 8.79 -8.43 -2.48
CA LEU A 248 9.58 -9.25 -1.56
C LEU A 248 10.18 -10.46 -2.26
N GLU A 249 9.41 -11.18 -3.08
CA GLU A 249 9.88 -12.35 -3.85
C GLU A 249 11.11 -12.04 -4.70
N SER A 250 11.18 -10.84 -5.24
CA SER A 250 12.29 -10.38 -6.07
C SER A 250 13.58 -10.07 -5.28
N LYS A 251 13.58 -10.17 -3.94
CA LYS A 251 14.72 -9.78 -3.09
C LYS A 251 15.44 -11.00 -2.54
N PRO A 252 16.77 -10.90 -2.29
CA PRO A 252 17.56 -12.00 -1.75
C PRO A 252 17.38 -12.16 -0.23
N PHE A 253 16.12 -12.09 0.27
CA PHE A 253 15.85 -12.01 1.71
C PHE A 253 16.26 -13.26 2.49
N GLN A 254 16.28 -14.42 1.84
CA GLN A 254 16.68 -15.69 2.45
C GLN A 254 18.16 -15.77 2.81
N SER A 255 19.00 -14.89 2.27
CA SER A 255 20.43 -14.81 2.56
C SER A 255 20.76 -14.10 3.88
N PHE A 256 19.76 -13.49 4.53
CA PHE A 256 19.97 -12.70 5.75
C PHE A 256 19.66 -13.52 7.01
N GLY A 257 20.49 -13.37 8.06
CA GLY A 257 20.26 -14.02 9.36
C GLY A 257 19.19 -13.32 10.17
N ARG A 258 19.18 -11.96 10.16
CA ARG A 258 18.25 -11.10 10.91
C ARG A 258 17.58 -10.10 9.98
N VAL A 259 16.26 -10.05 10.01
CA VAL A 259 15.45 -9.14 9.18
C VAL A 259 14.58 -8.27 10.08
N GLY A 260 14.57 -6.97 9.83
CA GLY A 260 13.66 -6.02 10.45
C GLY A 260 12.52 -5.66 9.49
N ILE A 261 11.31 -5.57 10.02
CA ILE A 261 10.13 -5.12 9.26
C ILE A 261 9.57 -3.88 9.94
N THR A 262 9.41 -2.81 9.20
CA THR A 262 8.62 -1.63 9.60
C THR A 262 7.61 -1.31 8.52
N ALA A 263 6.57 -0.53 8.87
CA ALA A 263 5.53 -0.18 7.89
C ALA A 263 5.04 1.25 8.07
N GLY A 264 4.63 1.84 6.95
CA GLY A 264 4.03 3.15 6.91
C GLY A 264 2.70 3.23 7.67
N ALA A 265 2.33 4.47 8.07
CA ALA A 265 1.09 4.75 8.81
C ALA A 265 -0.20 4.46 8.02
N SER A 266 -0.10 4.25 6.71
CA SER A 266 -1.21 3.90 5.81
C SER A 266 -1.17 2.43 5.34
N THR A 267 -0.37 1.58 5.97
CA THR A 267 -0.22 0.16 5.61
C THR A 267 -1.17 -0.71 6.43
N PRO A 268 -2.08 -1.49 5.82
CA PRO A 268 -2.93 -2.44 6.52
C PRO A 268 -2.11 -3.53 7.22
N ASN A 269 -2.56 -3.96 8.41
CA ASN A 269 -1.90 -5.02 9.17
C ASN A 269 -1.78 -6.33 8.38
N LYS A 270 -2.79 -6.66 7.57
CA LYS A 270 -2.78 -7.86 6.73
C LYS A 270 -1.53 -7.96 5.87
N ILE A 271 -1.13 -6.86 5.20
CA ILE A 271 0.07 -6.84 4.35
C ILE A 271 1.34 -7.05 5.20
N ILE A 272 1.40 -6.48 6.40
CA ILE A 272 2.53 -6.63 7.31
C ILE A 272 2.66 -8.08 7.76
N GLU A 273 1.56 -8.72 8.13
CA GLU A 273 1.50 -10.12 8.54
C GLU A 273 1.89 -11.08 7.40
N GLU A 274 1.45 -10.79 6.18
CA GLU A 274 1.82 -11.55 4.98
C GLU A 274 3.33 -11.44 4.69
N VAL A 275 3.90 -10.23 4.76
CA VAL A 275 5.34 -9.98 4.60
C VAL A 275 6.14 -10.68 5.71
N GLN A 276 5.66 -10.63 6.95
CA GLN A 276 6.28 -11.33 8.07
C GLN A 276 6.28 -12.84 7.85
N LYS A 277 5.11 -13.43 7.56
CA LYS A 277 4.94 -14.86 7.31
C LYS A 277 5.89 -15.33 6.20
N MET A 278 5.91 -14.63 5.07
CA MET A 278 6.78 -14.96 3.95
C MET A 278 8.27 -14.85 4.32
N SER A 279 8.63 -13.86 5.14
CA SER A 279 10.01 -13.71 5.62
C SER A 279 10.44 -14.81 6.57
N GLU A 280 9.52 -15.41 7.34
CA GLU A 280 9.79 -16.51 8.28
C GLU A 280 9.84 -17.89 7.60
N MET A 281 9.30 -18.01 6.40
CA MET A 281 9.26 -19.29 5.66
C MET A 281 10.65 -19.71 5.21
N SER A 282 10.94 -21.01 5.29
CA SER A 282 12.10 -21.62 4.65
C SER A 282 11.91 -21.71 3.14
N PHE A 283 13.01 -21.80 2.39
CA PHE A 283 12.94 -22.03 0.93
C PHE A 283 12.11 -23.26 0.57
N GLU A 284 12.23 -24.32 1.36
CA GLU A 284 11.52 -25.59 1.20
C GLU A 284 10.01 -25.40 1.40
N GLN A 285 9.60 -24.63 2.42
CA GLN A 285 8.19 -24.28 2.65
C GLN A 285 7.62 -23.39 1.55
N MET A 286 8.39 -22.42 1.05
CA MET A 286 7.96 -21.57 -0.07
C MET A 286 7.79 -22.38 -1.36
N LEU A 287 8.67 -23.34 -1.60
CA LEU A 287 8.54 -24.24 -2.73
C LEU A 287 7.27 -25.12 -2.61
N ASP A 288 7.00 -25.65 -1.44
CA ASP A 288 5.79 -26.44 -1.18
C ASP A 288 4.49 -25.61 -1.30
N GLU A 289 4.47 -24.34 -0.84
CA GLU A 289 3.31 -23.44 -0.99
C GLU A 289 3.13 -22.91 -2.43
N SER A 290 4.21 -22.83 -3.22
CA SER A 290 4.12 -22.40 -4.62
C SER A 290 3.44 -23.44 -5.53
N PHE A 291 3.40 -24.69 -5.11
CA PHE A 291 2.66 -25.73 -5.82
C PHE A 291 1.17 -25.62 -5.51
N LYS A 292 0.35 -25.60 -6.57
CA LYS A 292 -1.11 -25.68 -6.41
C LYS A 292 -1.50 -26.92 -5.65
N THR A 293 -2.27 -26.79 -4.57
CA THR A 293 -2.92 -27.96 -3.94
C THR A 293 -4.05 -28.42 -4.86
N ILE A 294 -3.94 -29.61 -5.41
CA ILE A 294 -4.98 -30.25 -6.23
C ILE A 294 -5.70 -31.36 -5.47
N ARG A 295 -6.96 -31.58 -5.80
CA ARG A 295 -7.81 -32.62 -5.19
C ARG A 295 -8.32 -33.60 -6.23
N ASN A 296 -8.57 -34.86 -5.79
CA ASN A 296 -9.23 -35.83 -6.64
C ASN A 296 -10.60 -35.30 -7.09
N GLY A 297 -10.87 -35.39 -8.39
CA GLY A 297 -12.08 -34.88 -9.01
C GLY A 297 -12.04 -33.41 -9.45
N GLU A 298 -10.99 -32.67 -9.15
CA GLU A 298 -10.79 -31.28 -9.58
C GLU A 298 -10.43 -31.20 -11.06
N VAL A 299 -10.95 -30.17 -11.76
CA VAL A 299 -10.59 -29.86 -13.14
C VAL A 299 -9.44 -28.86 -13.13
N VAL A 300 -8.36 -29.16 -13.83
CA VAL A 300 -7.16 -28.33 -13.92
C VAL A 300 -6.77 -28.13 -15.38
N GLU A 301 -6.24 -26.95 -15.71
CA GLU A 301 -5.59 -26.70 -17.00
C GLU A 301 -4.13 -27.14 -16.89
N GLY A 302 -3.68 -28.03 -17.77
CA GLY A 302 -2.29 -28.44 -17.89
C GLY A 302 -1.69 -28.04 -19.22
N THR A 303 -0.38 -27.84 -19.23
CA THR A 303 0.40 -27.64 -20.47
C THR A 303 1.13 -28.95 -20.79
N VAL A 304 0.97 -29.44 -22.00
CA VAL A 304 1.62 -30.67 -22.46
C VAL A 304 3.15 -30.49 -22.48
N ILE A 305 3.86 -31.35 -21.76
CA ILE A 305 5.33 -31.39 -21.71
C ILE A 305 5.86 -32.36 -22.75
N ASP A 306 5.27 -33.56 -22.79
CA ASP A 306 5.71 -34.66 -23.65
C ASP A 306 4.53 -35.54 -24.04
N VAL A 307 4.61 -36.18 -25.22
CA VAL A 307 3.61 -37.11 -25.74
C VAL A 307 4.30 -38.42 -26.08
N LYS A 308 3.84 -39.52 -25.49
CA LYS A 308 4.31 -40.88 -25.73
C LYS A 308 3.20 -41.71 -26.37
N ASP A 309 3.55 -42.92 -26.87
CA ASP A 309 2.59 -43.81 -27.53
C ASP A 309 1.40 -44.20 -26.63
N ASP A 310 1.63 -44.23 -25.31
CA ASP A 310 0.68 -44.71 -24.27
C ASP A 310 0.18 -43.67 -23.32
N GLN A 311 0.81 -42.45 -23.29
CA GLN A 311 0.46 -41.39 -22.33
C GLN A 311 0.88 -39.99 -22.80
N ILE A 312 0.18 -38.97 -22.26
CA ILE A 312 0.54 -37.55 -22.38
C ILE A 312 0.99 -37.10 -20.99
N ILE A 313 2.12 -36.38 -20.92
CA ILE A 313 2.66 -35.80 -19.69
C ILE A 313 2.33 -34.31 -19.69
N LEU A 314 1.70 -33.83 -18.60
CA LEU A 314 1.25 -32.45 -18.45
C LEU A 314 1.87 -31.78 -17.23
N ASN A 315 2.34 -30.57 -17.40
CA ASN A 315 2.58 -29.66 -16.28
C ASN A 315 1.24 -29.05 -15.84
N ILE A 316 0.77 -29.41 -14.67
CA ILE A 316 -0.51 -28.96 -14.09
C ILE A 316 -0.31 -27.93 -12.97
N GLY A 317 0.91 -27.38 -12.83
CA GLY A 317 1.26 -26.44 -11.76
C GLY A 317 1.26 -27.07 -10.37
N TYR A 318 1.46 -28.39 -10.26
CA TYR A 318 1.60 -29.14 -9.01
C TYR A 318 3.04 -29.65 -8.87
N LYS A 319 3.41 -30.09 -7.66
CA LYS A 319 4.77 -30.62 -7.37
C LYS A 319 5.14 -31.92 -8.13
N ALA A 320 4.20 -32.51 -8.84
CA ALA A 320 4.38 -33.69 -9.67
C ALA A 320 3.68 -33.51 -11.02
N ASP A 321 4.24 -34.10 -12.05
CA ASP A 321 3.64 -34.05 -13.38
C ASP A 321 2.33 -34.88 -13.42
N GLY A 322 1.42 -34.40 -14.23
CA GLY A 322 0.16 -35.06 -14.53
C GLY A 322 0.32 -36.08 -15.64
N ILE A 323 -0.11 -37.32 -15.41
CA ILE A 323 -0.07 -38.40 -16.40
C ILE A 323 -1.49 -38.69 -16.91
N LEU A 324 -1.71 -38.45 -18.18
CA LEU A 324 -2.95 -38.78 -18.88
C LEU A 324 -2.70 -39.98 -19.79
N THR A 325 -3.08 -41.15 -19.33
CA THR A 325 -2.91 -42.38 -20.12
C THR A 325 -3.86 -42.41 -21.32
N LYS A 326 -3.50 -43.15 -22.37
CA LYS A 326 -4.32 -43.36 -23.57
C LYS A 326 -5.74 -43.81 -23.24
N ASN A 327 -5.88 -44.71 -22.26
CA ASN A 327 -7.17 -45.24 -21.80
C ASN A 327 -8.01 -44.17 -21.02
N GLU A 328 -7.40 -43.20 -20.43
CA GLU A 328 -8.08 -42.07 -19.74
C GLU A 328 -8.29 -40.87 -20.66
N TYR A 329 -7.63 -40.82 -21.84
CA TYR A 329 -7.91 -39.87 -22.89
C TYR A 329 -9.15 -40.25 -23.68
N SER A 330 -9.23 -41.49 -24.22
CA SER A 330 -10.33 -41.96 -25.07
C SER A 330 -10.68 -43.44 -24.79
N ASN A 331 -11.90 -43.84 -25.15
CA ASN A 331 -12.32 -45.26 -25.22
C ASN A 331 -11.89 -45.93 -26.50
N ASP A 332 -11.43 -45.19 -27.49
CA ASP A 332 -10.89 -45.71 -28.76
C ASP A 332 -9.42 -46.10 -28.59
N SER A 333 -9.14 -47.38 -28.54
CA SER A 333 -7.78 -47.89 -28.38
C SER A 333 -6.89 -47.69 -29.64
N SER A 334 -7.47 -47.32 -30.79
CA SER A 334 -6.74 -47.08 -32.03
C SER A 334 -6.20 -45.67 -32.14
N ILE A 335 -6.60 -44.74 -31.26
CA ILE A 335 -6.21 -43.33 -31.29
C ILE A 335 -4.68 -43.16 -31.20
N ASP A 336 -4.11 -42.29 -32.01
CA ASP A 336 -2.70 -41.92 -31.92
C ASP A 336 -2.60 -40.58 -31.10
N LEU A 337 -1.97 -40.65 -29.94
CA LEU A 337 -1.84 -39.48 -29.05
C LEU A 337 -1.01 -38.34 -29.66
N HIS A 338 -0.08 -38.63 -30.55
CA HIS A 338 0.72 -37.63 -31.25
C HIS A 338 -0.09 -36.80 -32.28
N THR A 339 -1.28 -37.28 -32.69
CA THR A 339 -2.18 -36.51 -33.57
C THR A 339 -3.13 -35.59 -32.82
N VAL A 340 -3.30 -35.77 -31.48
CA VAL A 340 -4.30 -35.05 -30.67
C VAL A 340 -3.69 -34.09 -29.66
N ALA A 341 -2.37 -34.16 -29.42
CA ALA A 341 -1.66 -33.25 -28.55
C ALA A 341 -0.20 -33.09 -28.98
N GLN A 342 0.36 -31.91 -28.77
CA GLN A 342 1.76 -31.59 -29.02
C GLN A 342 2.35 -30.86 -27.82
N PRO A 343 3.68 -30.96 -27.53
CA PRO A 343 4.34 -30.20 -26.49
C PRO A 343 4.05 -28.70 -26.63
N GLY A 344 3.58 -28.08 -25.53
CA GLY A 344 3.16 -26.68 -25.48
C GLY A 344 1.64 -26.46 -25.55
N ASP A 345 0.85 -27.47 -25.94
CA ASP A 345 -0.60 -27.35 -25.96
C ASP A 345 -1.19 -27.25 -24.56
N LYS A 346 -2.30 -26.52 -24.43
CA LYS A 346 -3.07 -26.43 -23.20
C LYS A 346 -4.25 -27.40 -23.23
N MET A 347 -4.43 -28.14 -22.16
CA MET A 347 -5.52 -29.11 -22.01
C MET A 347 -6.20 -28.95 -20.66
N GLU A 348 -7.55 -28.91 -20.66
CA GLU A 348 -8.34 -29.11 -19.44
C GLU A 348 -8.49 -30.61 -19.16
N VAL A 349 -8.13 -31.03 -17.96
CA VAL A 349 -8.17 -32.41 -17.53
C VAL A 349 -8.70 -32.53 -16.11
N LYS A 350 -9.28 -33.68 -15.75
CA LYS A 350 -9.78 -33.93 -14.40
C LYS A 350 -8.79 -34.81 -13.65
N VAL A 351 -8.51 -34.44 -12.39
CA VAL A 351 -7.64 -35.22 -11.51
C VAL A 351 -8.34 -36.47 -11.05
N LEU A 352 -7.81 -37.62 -11.44
CA LEU A 352 -8.29 -38.93 -11.00
C LEU A 352 -7.75 -39.30 -9.62
N LYS A 353 -6.46 -39.15 -9.43
CA LYS A 353 -5.76 -39.47 -8.21
C LYS A 353 -4.49 -38.65 -8.06
N VAL A 354 -4.34 -38.00 -6.91
CA VAL A 354 -3.22 -37.07 -6.63
C VAL A 354 -1.89 -37.79 -6.43
N ASN A 355 -1.90 -39.07 -6.01
CA ASN A 355 -0.70 -39.91 -5.89
C ASN A 355 -1.05 -41.36 -6.33
N ASP A 356 -0.42 -41.80 -7.39
CA ASP A 356 -0.62 -43.16 -7.96
C ASP A 356 0.14 -44.27 -7.21
N GLY A 357 1.04 -43.88 -6.30
CA GLY A 357 1.98 -44.77 -5.60
C GLY A 357 3.42 -44.62 -6.09
N GLU A 358 3.63 -44.00 -7.25
CA GLU A 358 4.95 -43.67 -7.82
C GLU A 358 5.26 -42.15 -7.71
N GLY A 359 4.37 -41.40 -7.07
CA GLY A 359 4.53 -39.93 -6.87
C GLY A 359 3.98 -39.07 -8.00
N GLN A 360 3.23 -39.65 -8.97
CA GLN A 360 2.63 -38.95 -10.10
C GLN A 360 1.14 -38.68 -9.87
N VAL A 361 0.59 -37.72 -10.65
CA VAL A 361 -0.84 -37.39 -10.64
C VAL A 361 -1.51 -38.02 -11.83
N LEU A 362 -2.48 -38.93 -11.57
CA LEU A 362 -3.28 -39.52 -12.63
C LEU A 362 -4.40 -38.58 -13.06
N LEU A 363 -4.52 -38.37 -14.38
CA LEU A 363 -5.49 -37.51 -15.00
C LEU A 363 -6.46 -38.29 -15.88
N THR A 364 -7.64 -37.69 -16.16
CA THR A 364 -8.62 -38.21 -17.13
C THR A 364 -9.22 -37.07 -17.95
N TYR A 365 -9.28 -37.26 -19.25
CA TYR A 365 -9.97 -36.39 -20.18
C TYR A 365 -11.38 -36.91 -20.49
N LYS A 366 -11.52 -38.23 -20.71
CA LYS A 366 -12.81 -38.85 -21.09
C LYS A 366 -13.92 -38.63 -20.05
N ARG A 367 -13.60 -38.58 -18.75
CA ARG A 367 -14.61 -38.30 -17.71
C ARG A 367 -15.04 -36.84 -17.72
N LEU A 368 -14.14 -35.92 -17.98
CA LEU A 368 -14.46 -34.50 -18.15
C LEU A 368 -15.34 -34.29 -19.40
N ALA A 369 -14.98 -34.88 -20.53
CA ALA A 369 -15.76 -34.81 -21.77
C ALA A 369 -17.17 -35.40 -21.61
N ALA A 370 -17.32 -36.49 -20.84
CA ALA A 370 -18.63 -37.08 -20.54
C ALA A 370 -19.52 -36.20 -19.62
N GLU A 371 -18.91 -35.43 -18.72
CA GLU A 371 -19.62 -34.46 -17.87
C GLU A 371 -20.06 -33.23 -18.67
N ILE A 372 -19.18 -32.70 -19.54
CA ILE A 372 -19.49 -31.58 -20.46
C ILE A 372 -20.61 -31.99 -21.42
N GLY A 373 -20.54 -33.21 -22.00
CA GLY A 373 -21.56 -33.71 -22.92
C GLY A 373 -22.95 -33.93 -22.28
N ARG A 374 -23.03 -34.15 -20.96
CA ARG A 374 -24.29 -34.23 -20.22
C ARG A 374 -24.88 -32.88 -19.83
N ALA A 375 -24.08 -31.81 -19.82
CA ALA A 375 -24.53 -30.45 -19.54
C ALA A 375 -25.20 -29.75 -20.75
N HIS A 376 -25.14 -30.38 -21.93
CA HIS A 376 -25.67 -29.86 -23.18
C HIS A 376 -26.88 -30.69 -23.73
N VAL A 377 -27.52 -31.54 -22.89
CA VAL A 377 -28.76 -32.25 -23.22
C VAL A 377 -29.92 -31.74 -22.28
#